data_ddc156d5c0713c90b59d2c4e67a899ba
#
_entry.id   ddc156d5c0713c90b59d2c4e67a899ba
#
_cell.length_a   1.000
_cell.length_b   1.000
_cell.length_c   1.000
_cell.angle_alpha   90.00
_cell.angle_beta   90.00
_cell.angle_gamma   90.00
#
_symmetry.space_group_name_H-M   'P 1'
#
loop_
_entity.id
_entity.type
_entity.pdbx_description
1 polymer ?
#
loop_
_entity_poly.entity_id
_entity_poly.type
_entity_poly.pdbx_seq_one_letter_code
_entity_poly.pdbx_strand_id
1 'polypeptide(L)'
;QMCIRDRLNAVIVDWKPVGKNIIQGEGAGPAATTSALVSDISSILRGNIKFPFSISNKERKRLKFENISKRSFSAYLRFEVLDKSGVLSNITNIFSNNNVSIKRLIQNPNKNKGISSIIIITHNSKDSSLNKIVKIIGKKIYVKKKPKLIRIDDN
;
A
#
# COMPACT_ATOMS: atom_id res chain seq x y z
N GLN A 1 18.53 11.57 9.74
CA GLN A 1 18.65 12.10 8.36
C GLN A 1 17.60 11.43 7.50
N MET A 2 16.50 12.15 7.18
CA MET A 2 15.57 11.74 6.15
C MET A 2 16.30 11.78 4.81
N CYS A 3 16.35 10.63 4.12
CA CYS A 3 16.97 10.53 2.80
C CYS A 3 16.30 11.49 1.82
N ILE A 4 17.04 12.52 1.44
CA ILE A 4 16.65 13.60 0.53
C ILE A 4 16.40 13.09 -0.92
N ARG A 5 16.66 11.81 -1.20
CA ARG A 5 16.55 11.21 -2.55
C ARG A 5 15.16 10.69 -2.93
N ASP A 6 14.20 10.67 -2.01
CA ASP A 6 12.90 10.01 -2.25
C ASP A 6 11.74 10.98 -2.02
N ARG A 7 11.73 12.09 -2.79
CA ARG A 7 10.68 13.11 -2.72
C ARG A 7 9.59 12.96 -3.78
N LEU A 8 9.73 11.97 -4.66
CA LEU A 8 8.79 11.77 -5.74
C LEU A 8 7.53 11.10 -5.22
N ASN A 9 6.41 11.74 -5.44
CA ASN A 9 5.07 11.19 -5.25
C ASN A 9 4.47 10.88 -6.62
N ALA A 10 3.65 9.84 -6.68
CA ALA A 10 2.90 9.50 -7.88
C ALA A 10 1.44 9.27 -7.55
N VAL A 11 0.56 9.75 -8.41
CA VAL A 11 -0.86 9.45 -8.40
C VAL A 11 -1.21 8.76 -9.70
N ILE A 12 -1.79 7.57 -9.59
CA ILE A 12 -2.27 6.79 -10.73
C ILE A 12 -3.80 6.87 -10.71
N VAL A 13 -4.36 7.35 -11.81
CA VAL A 13 -5.81 7.42 -12.02
C VAL A 13 -6.15 6.64 -13.27
N ASP A 14 -7.04 5.66 -13.12
CA ASP A 14 -7.57 4.89 -14.23
C ASP A 14 -9.06 5.20 -14.37
N TRP A 15 -9.45 5.79 -15.51
CA TRP A 15 -10.82 6.19 -15.77
C TRP A 15 -11.22 5.95 -17.23
N LYS A 16 -12.46 5.72 -17.47
CA LYS A 16 -13.02 5.64 -18.83
C LYS A 16 -13.49 7.03 -19.28
N PRO A 17 -13.26 7.43 -20.55
CA PRO A 17 -12.65 6.67 -21.65
C PRO A 17 -11.14 6.84 -21.79
N VAL A 18 -10.47 7.64 -20.95
CA VAL A 18 -9.08 8.09 -21.14
C VAL A 18 -8.05 7.01 -20.79
N GLY A 19 -8.42 6.05 -19.93
CA GLY A 19 -7.52 5.01 -19.46
C GLY A 19 -6.59 5.46 -18.33
N LYS A 20 -5.42 4.84 -18.23
CA LYS A 20 -4.46 5.02 -17.14
C LYS A 20 -3.63 6.27 -17.31
N ASN A 21 -3.70 7.16 -16.33
CA ASN A 21 -2.86 8.36 -16.23
C ASN A 21 -1.97 8.27 -15.00
N ILE A 22 -0.71 8.65 -15.16
CA ILE A 22 0.27 8.69 -14.07
C ILE A 22 0.77 10.12 -13.97
N ILE A 23 0.55 10.75 -12.82
CA ILE A 23 1.08 12.06 -12.49
C ILE A 23 2.16 11.86 -11.44
N GLN A 24 3.38 12.25 -11.76
CA GLN A 24 4.53 12.11 -10.88
C GLN A 24 5.21 13.46 -10.70
N GLY A 25 5.62 13.76 -9.49
CA GLY A 25 6.31 15.01 -9.17
C GLY A 25 6.90 15.02 -7.77
N GLU A 26 7.67 16.05 -7.47
CA GLU A 26 8.18 16.27 -6.13
C GLU A 26 7.04 16.62 -5.17
N GLY A 27 6.87 15.83 -4.12
CA GLY A 27 5.83 16.02 -3.09
C GLY A 27 6.27 16.96 -1.97
N ALA A 28 7.54 17.37 -1.92
CA ALA A 28 8.09 18.26 -0.90
C ALA A 28 9.38 18.94 -1.39
N GLY A 29 9.66 20.09 -0.81
CA GLY A 29 10.87 20.86 -1.06
C GLY A 29 10.60 22.34 -1.33
N PRO A 30 11.58 23.23 -1.08
CA PRO A 30 11.38 24.67 -1.21
C PRO A 30 10.97 25.06 -2.63
N ALA A 31 11.62 24.53 -3.66
CA ALA A 31 11.36 24.87 -5.06
C ALA A 31 9.94 24.47 -5.50
N ALA A 32 9.54 23.21 -5.22
CA ALA A 32 8.21 22.71 -5.58
C ALA A 32 7.10 23.50 -4.87
N THR A 33 7.28 23.77 -3.56
CA THR A 33 6.30 24.53 -2.77
C THR A 33 6.22 25.99 -3.24
N THR A 34 7.35 26.65 -3.48
CA THR A 34 7.38 28.03 -3.98
C THR A 34 6.74 28.14 -5.35
N SER A 35 7.05 27.22 -6.27
CA SER A 35 6.43 27.19 -7.61
C SER A 35 4.92 27.07 -7.54
N ALA A 36 4.39 26.20 -6.68
CA ALA A 36 2.95 26.05 -6.50
C ALA A 36 2.31 27.33 -5.94
N LEU A 37 2.89 27.92 -4.89
CA LEU A 37 2.39 29.17 -4.30
C LEU A 37 2.39 30.32 -5.29
N VAL A 38 3.47 30.51 -6.04
CA VAL A 38 3.57 31.59 -7.06
C VAL A 38 2.54 31.36 -8.17
N SER A 39 2.34 30.12 -8.60
CA SER A 39 1.33 29.79 -9.60
C SER A 39 -0.08 30.15 -9.12
N ASP A 40 -0.43 29.78 -7.87
CA ASP A 40 -1.74 30.06 -7.30
C ASP A 40 -1.97 31.58 -7.12
N ILE A 41 -0.99 32.33 -6.59
CA ILE A 41 -1.06 33.77 -6.45
C ILE A 41 -1.22 34.42 -7.82
N SER A 42 -0.43 34.02 -8.82
CA SER A 42 -0.53 34.53 -10.18
C SER A 42 -1.88 34.28 -10.82
N SER A 43 -2.48 33.10 -10.55
CA SER A 43 -3.81 32.73 -11.04
C SER A 43 -4.89 33.61 -10.42
N ILE A 44 -4.79 33.91 -9.13
CA ILE A 44 -5.70 34.81 -8.41
C ILE A 44 -5.60 36.22 -8.96
N LEU A 45 -4.37 36.74 -9.12
CA LEU A 45 -4.14 38.11 -9.63
C LEU A 45 -4.63 38.30 -11.07
N ARG A 46 -4.56 37.26 -11.90
CA ARG A 46 -5.11 37.26 -13.27
C ARG A 46 -6.62 37.13 -13.33
N GLY A 47 -7.31 37.02 -12.19
CA GLY A 47 -8.76 36.83 -12.13
C GLY A 47 -9.23 35.45 -12.62
N ASN A 48 -8.33 34.49 -12.75
CA ASN A 48 -8.63 33.13 -13.20
C ASN A 48 -9.26 32.27 -12.08
N ILE A 49 -10.20 32.82 -11.33
CA ILE A 49 -10.97 32.10 -10.31
C ILE A 49 -12.07 31.30 -11.05
N LYS A 50 -11.65 30.26 -11.76
CA LYS A 50 -12.58 29.31 -12.37
C LYS A 50 -12.81 28.15 -11.40
N PHE A 51 -14.03 27.64 -11.38
CA PHE A 51 -14.31 26.39 -10.66
C PHE A 51 -13.41 25.29 -11.20
N PRO A 52 -12.65 24.55 -10.33
CA PRO A 52 -11.59 23.62 -10.78
C PRO A 52 -12.10 22.52 -11.73
N PHE A 53 -13.41 22.31 -11.85
CA PHE A 53 -14.00 21.27 -12.70
C PHE A 53 -15.14 21.81 -13.58
N SER A 54 -15.16 23.10 -13.86
CA SER A 54 -16.18 23.77 -14.68
C SER A 54 -17.65 23.61 -14.22
N ILE A 55 -17.88 22.96 -13.10
CA ILE A 55 -19.20 22.75 -12.47
C ILE A 55 -19.20 23.21 -11.02
N SER A 56 -20.34 23.71 -10.57
CA SER A 56 -20.49 24.18 -9.20
C SER A 56 -20.43 23.03 -8.18
N ASN A 57 -20.06 23.33 -6.94
CA ASN A 57 -20.04 22.32 -5.88
C ASN A 57 -21.44 21.68 -5.64
N LYS A 58 -22.53 22.38 -5.94
CA LYS A 58 -23.90 21.90 -5.78
C LYS A 58 -24.25 20.83 -6.83
N GLU A 59 -23.65 20.89 -7.99
CA GLU A 59 -23.91 19.95 -9.11
C GLU A 59 -23.01 18.73 -9.07
N ARG A 60 -21.98 18.74 -8.19
CA ARG A 60 -21.07 17.60 -8.04
C ARG A 60 -21.73 16.43 -7.32
N LYS A 61 -21.70 15.28 -7.95
CA LYS A 61 -22.11 14.02 -7.30
C LYS A 61 -20.97 13.51 -6.40
N ARG A 62 -21.24 13.32 -5.12
CA ARG A 62 -20.33 12.59 -4.24
C ARG A 62 -20.35 11.10 -4.57
N LEU A 63 -19.26 10.59 -5.06
CA LEU A 63 -19.08 9.15 -5.21
C LEU A 63 -18.79 8.55 -3.82
N LYS A 64 -19.34 7.36 -3.58
CA LYS A 64 -19.02 6.59 -2.39
C LYS A 64 -17.71 5.86 -2.63
N PHE A 65 -16.81 5.90 -1.64
CA PHE A 65 -15.60 5.05 -1.67
C PHE A 65 -16.00 3.57 -1.67
N GLU A 66 -15.35 2.81 -2.52
CA GLU A 66 -15.51 1.37 -2.51
C GLU A 66 -14.86 0.79 -1.25
N ASN A 67 -15.51 -0.22 -0.67
CA ASN A 67 -14.95 -0.91 0.48
C ASN A 67 -13.80 -1.84 0.04
N ILE A 68 -12.57 -1.42 0.30
CA ILE A 68 -11.35 -2.17 -0.03
C ILE A 68 -11.38 -3.61 0.49
N SER A 69 -12.03 -3.87 1.63
CA SER A 69 -12.13 -5.21 2.22
C SER A 69 -12.79 -6.25 1.31
N LYS A 70 -13.62 -5.80 0.35
CA LYS A 70 -14.29 -6.66 -0.62
C LYS A 70 -13.44 -6.93 -1.86
N ARG A 71 -12.43 -6.13 -2.11
CA ARG A 71 -11.51 -6.31 -3.25
C ARG A 71 -10.53 -7.44 -2.99
N SER A 72 -10.02 -7.99 -4.08
CA SER A 72 -8.99 -9.01 -4.04
C SER A 72 -7.68 -8.45 -4.59
N PHE A 73 -6.57 -8.83 -3.98
CA PHE A 73 -5.22 -8.40 -4.33
C PHE A 73 -4.24 -9.55 -4.15
N SER A 74 -3.17 -9.55 -4.91
CA SER A 74 -1.95 -10.21 -4.49
C SER A 74 -1.30 -9.41 -3.36
N ALA A 75 -0.59 -10.05 -2.46
CA ALA A 75 0.02 -9.36 -1.33
C ALA A 75 1.44 -9.84 -1.06
N TYR A 76 2.30 -8.89 -0.71
CA TYR A 76 3.57 -9.13 -0.07
C TYR A 76 3.36 -9.05 1.45
N LEU A 77 3.71 -10.12 2.14
CA LEU A 77 3.68 -10.18 3.60
C LEU A 77 5.06 -10.50 4.14
N ARG A 78 5.47 -9.78 5.19
CA ARG A 78 6.74 -10.03 5.88
C ARG A 78 6.51 -10.24 7.35
N PHE A 79 7.07 -11.33 7.87
CA PHE A 79 7.01 -11.75 9.27
C PHE A 79 8.43 -11.89 9.81
N GLU A 80 8.72 -11.27 10.94
CA GLU A 80 9.95 -11.54 11.71
C GLU A 80 9.59 -12.44 12.88
N VAL A 81 10.10 -13.67 12.86
CA VAL A 81 9.68 -14.75 13.76
C VAL A 81 10.89 -15.45 14.36
N LEU A 82 10.68 -16.18 15.44
CA LEU A 82 11.70 -17.08 15.97
C LEU A 82 12.06 -18.15 14.94
N ASP A 83 13.35 -18.39 14.78
CA ASP A 83 13.87 -19.44 13.89
C ASP A 83 13.86 -20.79 14.63
N LYS A 84 12.67 -21.39 14.68
CA LYS A 84 12.41 -22.67 15.36
C LYS A 84 11.60 -23.59 14.46
N SER A 85 11.83 -24.90 14.61
CA SER A 85 11.02 -25.94 13.97
C SER A 85 9.53 -25.73 14.25
N GLY A 86 8.69 -25.95 13.23
CA GLY A 86 7.24 -25.83 13.30
C GLY A 86 6.67 -24.42 13.13
N VAL A 87 7.48 -23.37 13.24
CA VAL A 87 6.99 -21.97 13.06
C VAL A 87 6.48 -21.76 11.64
N LEU A 88 7.23 -22.17 10.63
CA LEU A 88 6.84 -22.05 9.23
C LEU A 88 5.56 -22.86 8.94
N SER A 89 5.47 -24.09 9.43
CA SER A 89 4.27 -24.93 9.30
C SER A 89 3.04 -24.27 9.91
N ASN A 90 3.17 -23.70 11.11
CA ASN A 90 2.06 -22.97 11.74
C ASN A 90 1.60 -21.77 10.89
N ILE A 91 2.53 -21.03 10.31
CA ILE A 91 2.20 -19.90 9.45
C ILE A 91 1.47 -20.37 8.19
N THR A 92 2.01 -21.36 7.46
CA THR A 92 1.38 -21.88 6.23
C THR A 92 0.00 -22.50 6.48
N ASN A 93 -0.20 -23.16 7.62
CA ASN A 93 -1.51 -23.65 8.03
C ASN A 93 -2.53 -22.52 8.24
N ILE A 94 -2.11 -21.36 8.79
CA ILE A 94 -3.00 -20.20 8.94
C ILE A 94 -3.42 -19.67 7.55
N PHE A 95 -2.52 -19.66 6.55
CA PHE A 95 -2.87 -19.29 5.18
C PHE A 95 -3.87 -20.27 4.57
N SER A 96 -3.63 -21.56 4.68
CA SER A 96 -4.51 -22.62 4.19
C SER A 96 -5.91 -22.51 4.82
N ASN A 97 -6.00 -22.38 6.14
CA ASN A 97 -7.27 -22.28 6.87
C ASN A 97 -8.07 -21.00 6.56
N ASN A 98 -7.46 -20.02 5.92
CA ASN A 98 -8.14 -18.80 5.47
C ASN A 98 -8.29 -18.73 3.94
N ASN A 99 -8.09 -19.87 3.25
CA ASN A 99 -8.21 -20.01 1.78
C ASN A 99 -7.34 -19.00 1.01
N VAL A 100 -6.12 -18.76 1.49
CA VAL A 100 -5.14 -17.89 0.82
C VAL A 100 -3.99 -18.75 0.30
N SER A 101 -3.86 -18.79 -1.03
CA SER A 101 -2.80 -19.53 -1.71
C SER A 101 -1.50 -18.74 -1.75
N ILE A 102 -0.39 -19.42 -1.48
CA ILE A 102 0.96 -18.85 -1.50
C ILE A 102 1.57 -19.05 -2.89
N LYS A 103 1.98 -17.94 -3.51
CA LYS A 103 2.68 -17.93 -4.82
C LYS A 103 4.18 -18.12 -4.64
N ARG A 104 4.76 -17.48 -3.63
CA ARG A 104 6.20 -17.56 -3.31
C ARG A 104 6.42 -17.43 -1.82
N LEU A 105 7.38 -18.18 -1.31
CA LEU A 105 7.83 -18.14 0.06
C LEU A 105 9.36 -18.07 0.10
N ILE A 106 9.89 -17.14 0.89
CA ILE A 106 11.33 -16.97 1.09
C ILE A 106 11.56 -16.89 2.58
N GLN A 107 12.45 -17.70 3.11
CA GLN A 107 12.89 -17.65 4.50
C GLN A 107 14.35 -17.26 4.55
N ASN A 108 14.64 -16.17 5.25
CA ASN A 108 15.99 -15.66 5.46
C ASN A 108 16.33 -15.73 6.94
N PRO A 109 17.06 -16.75 7.38
CA PRO A 109 17.48 -16.88 8.77
C PRO A 109 18.54 -15.83 9.12
N ASN A 110 18.40 -15.20 10.27
CA ASN A 110 19.44 -14.36 10.86
C ASN A 110 20.16 -15.15 11.97
N LYS A 111 21.26 -15.79 11.62
CA LYS A 111 22.00 -16.70 12.51
C LYS A 111 22.41 -16.05 13.84
N ASN A 112 22.67 -14.74 13.86
CA ASN A 112 23.15 -14.04 15.06
C ASN A 112 22.05 -13.70 16.07
N LYS A 113 20.76 -13.85 15.71
CA LYS A 113 19.62 -13.42 16.55
C LYS A 113 18.60 -14.50 16.84
N GLY A 114 18.74 -15.72 16.30
CA GLY A 114 17.71 -16.76 16.41
C GLY A 114 16.36 -16.34 15.85
N ILE A 115 16.37 -15.42 14.89
CA ILE A 115 15.18 -14.85 14.25
C ILE A 115 15.27 -15.13 12.75
N SER A 116 14.15 -15.44 12.14
CA SER A 116 14.02 -15.61 10.70
C SER A 116 13.05 -14.57 10.13
N SER A 117 13.40 -14.01 8.97
CA SER A 117 12.49 -13.19 8.18
C SER A 117 11.79 -14.07 7.14
N ILE A 118 10.49 -14.23 7.28
CA ILE A 118 9.66 -14.98 6.33
C ILE A 118 8.91 -13.98 5.46
N ILE A 119 9.15 -14.08 4.15
CA ILE A 119 8.49 -13.28 3.12
C ILE A 119 7.55 -14.20 2.35
N ILE A 120 6.30 -13.79 2.24
CA ILE A 120 5.26 -14.53 1.51
C ILE A 120 4.63 -13.61 0.49
N ILE A 121 4.59 -14.07 -0.77
CA ILE A 121 3.80 -13.46 -1.83
C ILE A 121 2.61 -14.38 -2.08
N THR A 122 1.40 -13.83 -2.05
CA THR A 122 0.17 -14.59 -2.26
C THR A 122 -0.31 -14.51 -3.70
N HIS A 123 -1.14 -15.47 -4.10
CA HIS A 123 -2.05 -15.29 -5.22
C HIS A 123 -3.13 -14.28 -4.85
N ASN A 124 -3.90 -13.84 -5.86
CA ASN A 124 -5.02 -12.92 -5.67
C ASN A 124 -6.00 -13.46 -4.62
N SER A 125 -6.24 -12.70 -3.57
CA SER A 125 -7.01 -13.12 -2.40
C SER A 125 -7.78 -11.94 -1.80
N LYS A 126 -8.91 -12.20 -1.16
CA LYS A 126 -9.72 -11.13 -0.53
C LYS A 126 -8.91 -10.38 0.52
N ASP A 127 -8.96 -9.05 0.48
CA ASP A 127 -8.26 -8.19 1.44
C ASP A 127 -8.66 -8.51 2.90
N SER A 128 -9.91 -8.85 3.12
CA SER A 128 -10.40 -9.29 4.45
C SER A 128 -9.66 -10.53 4.97
N SER A 129 -9.40 -11.52 4.10
CA SER A 129 -8.65 -12.74 4.47
C SER A 129 -7.19 -12.41 4.76
N LEU A 130 -6.55 -11.59 3.93
CA LEU A 130 -5.17 -11.15 4.14
C LEU A 130 -5.00 -10.41 5.47
N ASN A 131 -5.87 -9.46 5.76
CA ASN A 131 -5.85 -8.72 7.03
C ASN A 131 -6.13 -9.64 8.23
N LYS A 132 -7.02 -10.63 8.09
CA LYS A 132 -7.29 -11.63 9.13
C LYS A 132 -6.04 -12.46 9.46
N ILE A 133 -5.33 -12.95 8.43
CA ILE A 133 -4.07 -13.68 8.57
C ILE A 133 -3.03 -12.84 9.34
N VAL A 134 -2.83 -11.59 8.93
CA VAL A 134 -1.89 -10.66 9.60
C VAL A 134 -2.22 -10.49 11.07
N LYS A 135 -3.52 -10.34 11.41
CA LYS A 135 -3.97 -10.22 12.80
C LYS A 135 -3.75 -11.51 13.60
N ILE A 136 -4.04 -12.68 13.02
CA ILE A 136 -3.85 -13.96 13.69
C ILE A 136 -2.38 -14.23 13.94
N ILE A 137 -1.53 -14.09 12.92
CA ILE A 137 -0.09 -14.33 13.03
C ILE A 137 0.54 -13.33 13.99
N GLY A 138 0.16 -12.04 13.90
CA GLY A 138 0.71 -10.99 14.76
C GLY A 138 0.49 -11.19 16.26
N LYS A 139 -0.48 -12.03 16.65
CA LYS A 139 -0.74 -12.39 18.06
C LYS A 139 0.06 -13.60 18.55
N LYS A 140 0.82 -14.26 17.67
CA LYS A 140 1.55 -15.48 18.05
C LYS A 140 2.84 -15.15 18.79
N ILE A 141 3.14 -15.94 19.81
CA ILE A 141 4.30 -15.72 20.71
C ILE A 141 5.65 -15.78 19.97
N TYR A 142 5.72 -16.47 18.84
CA TYR A 142 6.93 -16.58 18.05
C TYR A 142 7.17 -15.36 17.14
N VAL A 143 6.22 -14.42 17.01
CA VAL A 143 6.38 -13.20 16.21
C VAL A 143 7.08 -12.13 17.00
N LYS A 144 8.16 -11.58 16.46
CA LYS A 144 9.02 -10.61 17.14
C LYS A 144 8.75 -9.17 16.76
N LYS A 145 8.17 -8.93 15.57
CA LYS A 145 7.77 -7.59 15.14
C LYS A 145 6.41 -7.63 14.47
N LYS A 146 5.72 -6.50 14.51
CA LYS A 146 4.44 -6.34 13.82
C LYS A 146 4.57 -6.74 12.35
N PRO A 147 3.75 -7.69 11.87
CA PRO A 147 3.77 -8.10 10.48
C PRO A 147 3.52 -6.92 9.52
N LYS A 148 4.19 -6.95 8.37
CA LYS A 148 3.98 -5.96 7.30
C LYS A 148 3.19 -6.60 6.16
N LEU A 149 2.21 -5.87 5.65
CA LEU A 149 1.41 -6.24 4.48
C LEU A 149 1.47 -5.09 3.48
N ILE A 150 1.82 -5.41 2.24
CA ILE A 150 1.80 -4.48 1.09
C ILE A 150 0.96 -5.16 0.01
N ARG A 151 -0.05 -4.46 -0.49
CA ARG A 151 -0.87 -4.92 -1.61
C ARG A 151 -0.09 -4.76 -2.89
N ILE A 152 -0.17 -5.75 -3.77
CA ILE A 152 0.42 -5.73 -5.11
C ILE A 152 -0.73 -5.55 -6.08
N ASP A 153 -0.64 -4.52 -6.89
CA ASP A 153 -1.55 -4.31 -8.01
C ASP A 153 -1.00 -5.07 -9.21
N ASP A 154 -1.66 -6.15 -9.58
CA ASP A 154 -1.24 -7.04 -10.68
C ASP A 154 -1.83 -6.57 -12.05
N ASN A 155 -2.32 -5.30 -12.13
CA ASN A 155 -2.87 -4.72 -13.36
C ASN A 155 -1.80 -4.09 -14.26
#